data_88439f717d47b5d46f27c9e0a0522cab
#
_entry.id   88439f717d47b5d46f27c9e0a0522cab
#
_cell.length_a   1.000
_cell.length_b   1.000
_cell.length_c   1.000
_cell.angle_alpha   90.00
_cell.angle_beta   90.00
_cell.angle_gamma   90.00
#
_symmetry.space_group_name_H-M   'P 1'
#
loop_
_entity.id
_entity.type
_entity.pdbx_description
1 polymer ?
#
loop_
_entity_poly.entity_id
_entity_poly.type
_entity_poly.pdbx_seq_one_letter_code
_entity_poly.pdbx_strand_id
1 'polypeptide(L)'
;LPYRLDGGLDDVGVQIMLVTSRGTGRWVIPKGNIDAGLSPHSAAAIEAQEEAGVLGALCPSPLGSYRYRKLRRSGASLMVDVDVFPLAVNDVLPAWKEQGQRDRRWFALADAADAVDEPDLRDLMRSFAPSEFRAAVSRGGMLGTVAQRSGLGSMFGWFQRLLPRTGNFFELFEAHAATVLAGAEATARLLGETGDGAKEHIREIIEREHDADDITRQVLQSVRKTFLTPFDRGAITALIGSLDDTIDEMQAAAAAIDLYEITDFAPEMRDMAAIIVDAARLAAEAMPLLRDIGRNGERLHELTERLIRIEGHADEIHAAGLKRSLQLYGRTDTLRFVTEREIYKHLERIVDAFEDVADQVDGIVIDHA
;
A
#
# COMPACT_ATOMS: atom_id res chain seq x y z
N LEU A 1 -4.80 19.61 -8.39
CA LEU A 1 -5.80 19.95 -9.38
C LEU A 1 -7.19 19.81 -8.74
N PRO A 2 -7.74 20.87 -8.10
CA PRO A 2 -9.08 20.82 -7.53
C PRO A 2 -10.14 20.78 -8.64
N TYR A 3 -11.04 19.79 -8.56
CA TYR A 3 -12.11 19.63 -9.55
C TYR A 3 -13.45 19.29 -8.89
N ARG A 4 -14.54 19.55 -9.60
CA ARG A 4 -15.88 19.08 -9.26
C ARG A 4 -16.61 18.63 -10.53
N LEU A 5 -17.63 17.80 -10.33
CA LEU A 5 -18.55 17.40 -11.40
C LEU A 5 -19.77 18.33 -11.38
N ASP A 6 -20.11 18.91 -12.52
CA ASP A 6 -21.26 19.78 -12.68
C ASP A 6 -22.21 19.16 -13.73
N GLY A 7 -23.50 19.02 -13.39
CA GLY A 7 -24.52 18.49 -14.29
C GLY A 7 -25.35 17.34 -13.77
N GLY A 8 -26.53 17.11 -14.37
CA GLY A 8 -27.45 16.01 -14.09
C GLY A 8 -26.98 14.67 -14.69
N LEU A 9 -27.82 13.62 -14.57
CA LEU A 9 -27.50 12.23 -14.91
C LEU A 9 -27.05 11.99 -16.37
N ASP A 10 -27.30 12.92 -17.30
CA ASP A 10 -27.06 12.72 -18.73
C ASP A 10 -25.97 13.63 -19.35
N ASP A 11 -25.51 14.67 -18.62
CA ASP A 11 -24.45 15.58 -19.08
C ASP A 11 -23.60 16.10 -17.90
N VAL A 12 -22.59 15.33 -17.50
CA VAL A 12 -21.71 15.69 -16.40
C VAL A 12 -20.48 16.40 -16.94
N GLY A 13 -20.47 17.73 -16.82
CA GLY A 13 -19.29 18.55 -17.05
C GLY A 13 -18.28 18.45 -15.90
N VAL A 14 -16.99 18.56 -16.23
CA VAL A 14 -15.91 18.70 -15.25
C VAL A 14 -15.57 20.17 -15.13
N GLN A 15 -15.54 20.65 -13.90
CA GLN A 15 -15.04 21.98 -13.58
C GLN A 15 -13.76 21.91 -12.75
N ILE A 16 -12.79 22.76 -13.09
CA ILE A 16 -11.51 22.90 -12.38
C ILE A 16 -11.49 24.23 -11.64
N MET A 17 -11.04 24.22 -10.37
CA MET A 17 -10.77 25.46 -9.63
C MET A 17 -9.37 25.96 -9.95
N LEU A 18 -9.28 27.16 -10.50
CA LEU A 18 -8.03 27.90 -10.64
C LEU A 18 -7.99 29.07 -9.64
N VAL A 19 -6.78 29.47 -9.32
CA VAL A 19 -6.49 30.65 -8.46
C VAL A 19 -5.56 31.60 -9.19
N THR A 20 -5.60 32.90 -8.85
CA THR A 20 -4.65 33.86 -9.42
C THR A 20 -3.31 33.78 -8.70
N SER A 21 -2.20 33.86 -9.45
CA SER A 21 -0.86 33.97 -8.85
C SER A 21 -0.65 35.35 -8.23
N ARG A 22 -0.07 35.43 -7.03
CA ARG A 22 0.15 36.69 -6.28
C ARG A 22 1.00 37.73 -7.01
N GLY A 23 1.88 37.30 -7.90
CA GLY A 23 2.83 38.22 -8.55
C GLY A 23 2.37 38.73 -9.91
N THR A 24 1.72 37.88 -10.71
CA THR A 24 1.37 38.16 -12.12
C THR A 24 -0.13 38.16 -12.39
N GLY A 25 -0.97 37.76 -11.42
CA GLY A 25 -2.43 37.68 -11.59
C GLY A 25 -2.88 36.59 -12.59
N ARG A 26 -1.98 35.77 -13.13
CA ARG A 26 -2.32 34.72 -14.09
C ARG A 26 -3.01 33.55 -13.40
N TRP A 27 -3.86 32.83 -14.11
CA TRP A 27 -4.54 31.67 -13.60
C TRP A 27 -3.57 30.48 -13.47
N VAL A 28 -3.58 29.81 -12.32
CA VAL A 28 -2.76 28.64 -11.99
C VAL A 28 -3.55 27.66 -11.12
N ILE A 29 -3.09 26.43 -11.02
CA ILE A 29 -3.59 25.54 -9.97
C ILE A 29 -2.95 25.92 -8.60
N PRO A 30 -3.62 25.67 -7.47
CA PRO A 30 -3.00 25.80 -6.15
C PRO A 30 -1.73 24.94 -6.07
N LYS A 31 -0.63 25.51 -5.57
CA LYS A 31 0.67 24.83 -5.50
C LYS A 31 1.61 25.50 -4.52
N GLY A 32 2.44 24.70 -3.88
CA GLY A 32 3.49 25.17 -2.98
C GLY A 32 4.66 24.22 -2.87
N ASN A 33 5.47 24.43 -1.84
CA ASN A 33 6.61 23.57 -1.55
C ASN A 33 6.16 22.42 -0.64
N ILE A 34 6.89 21.32 -0.68
CA ILE A 34 6.71 20.21 0.25
C ILE A 34 7.45 20.58 1.53
N ASP A 35 6.72 20.78 2.63
CA ASP A 35 7.31 21.01 3.94
C ASP A 35 7.90 19.71 4.51
N ALA A 36 8.93 19.85 5.37
CA ALA A 36 9.62 18.71 5.96
C ALA A 36 8.62 17.83 6.75
N GLY A 37 8.57 16.54 6.42
CA GLY A 37 7.69 15.57 7.05
C GLY A 37 6.31 15.43 6.41
N LEU A 38 6.03 16.12 5.30
CA LEU A 38 4.79 15.96 4.55
C LEU A 38 5.01 15.13 3.27
N SER A 39 4.06 14.27 2.96
CA SER A 39 4.02 13.63 1.65
C SER A 39 3.65 14.65 0.56
N PRO A 40 4.08 14.46 -0.72
CA PRO A 40 3.78 15.40 -1.81
C PRO A 40 2.28 15.67 -1.98
N HIS A 41 1.45 14.63 -1.89
CA HIS A 41 0.00 14.78 -2.01
C HIS A 41 -0.61 15.51 -0.80
N SER A 42 -0.15 15.27 0.44
CA SER A 42 -0.62 16.00 1.62
C SER A 42 -0.27 17.49 1.54
N ALA A 43 0.93 17.83 1.07
CA ALA A 43 1.31 19.22 0.81
C ALA A 43 0.37 19.86 -0.24
N ALA A 44 0.03 19.14 -1.32
CA ALA A 44 -0.90 19.61 -2.34
C ALA A 44 -2.32 19.88 -1.80
N ALA A 45 -2.80 19.08 -0.84
CA ALA A 45 -4.10 19.32 -0.18
C ALA A 45 -4.08 20.57 0.68
N ILE A 46 -3.01 20.78 1.47
CA ILE A 46 -2.81 21.96 2.30
C ILE A 46 -2.78 23.22 1.42
N GLU A 47 -2.02 23.19 0.32
CA GLU A 47 -1.95 24.32 -0.60
C GLU A 47 -3.31 24.62 -1.25
N ALA A 48 -4.09 23.59 -1.60
CA ALA A 48 -5.45 23.79 -2.12
C ALA A 48 -6.37 24.42 -1.07
N GLN A 49 -6.25 24.05 0.19
CA GLN A 49 -6.99 24.68 1.28
C GLN A 49 -6.53 26.12 1.54
N GLU A 50 -5.21 26.38 1.60
CA GLU A 50 -4.67 27.70 1.89
C GLU A 50 -4.87 28.71 0.75
N GLU A 51 -4.62 28.33 -0.49
CA GLU A 51 -4.67 29.19 -1.66
C GLU A 51 -6.07 29.31 -2.25
N ALA A 52 -6.87 28.19 -2.27
CA ALA A 52 -8.19 28.16 -2.89
C ALA A 52 -9.35 27.99 -1.91
N GLY A 53 -9.09 27.68 -0.64
CA GLY A 53 -10.14 27.44 0.35
C GLY A 53 -11.04 26.27 -0.04
N VAL A 54 -10.48 25.19 -0.58
CA VAL A 54 -11.22 23.99 -0.96
C VAL A 54 -10.77 22.81 -0.15
N LEU A 55 -11.74 21.96 0.19
CA LEU A 55 -11.55 20.67 0.85
C LEU A 55 -12.16 19.58 -0.01
N GLY A 56 -11.57 18.38 -0.01
CA GLY A 56 -12.09 17.30 -0.83
C GLY A 56 -11.28 16.03 -0.74
N ALA A 57 -11.68 15.03 -1.53
CA ALA A 57 -10.99 13.76 -1.65
C ALA A 57 -9.77 13.93 -2.57
N LEU A 58 -8.58 13.75 -1.99
CA LEU A 58 -7.30 13.85 -2.70
C LEU A 58 -6.90 12.47 -3.25
N CYS A 59 -6.42 12.45 -4.49
CA CYS A 59 -5.76 11.28 -5.04
C CYS A 59 -4.27 11.31 -4.64
N PRO A 60 -3.74 10.31 -3.95
CA PRO A 60 -2.32 10.28 -3.58
C PRO A 60 -1.39 10.03 -4.77
N SER A 61 -1.90 9.45 -5.88
CA SER A 61 -1.14 9.27 -7.12
C SER A 61 -1.18 10.53 -7.96
N PRO A 62 -0.04 11.07 -8.43
CA PRO A 62 -0.01 12.21 -9.30
C PRO A 62 -0.65 11.88 -10.66
N LEU A 63 -1.40 12.83 -11.19
CA LEU A 63 -1.90 12.80 -12.58
C LEU A 63 -0.76 12.86 -13.59
N GLY A 64 0.32 13.51 -13.21
CA GLY A 64 1.54 13.75 -13.94
C GLY A 64 2.26 14.96 -13.36
N SER A 65 3.32 15.40 -14.01
CA SER A 65 4.09 16.57 -13.61
C SER A 65 4.19 17.59 -14.75
N TYR A 66 4.33 18.85 -14.38
CA TYR A 66 4.61 19.92 -15.33
C TYR A 66 5.76 20.78 -14.86
N ARG A 67 6.41 21.46 -15.78
CA ARG A 67 7.55 22.32 -15.51
C ARG A 67 7.22 23.78 -15.73
N TYR A 68 7.59 24.64 -14.76
CA TYR A 68 7.44 26.09 -14.95
C TYR A 68 8.66 26.86 -14.49
N ARG A 69 8.82 28.08 -15.00
CA ARG A 69 9.89 28.99 -14.62
C ARG A 69 9.45 29.87 -13.45
N LYS A 70 10.05 29.67 -12.28
CA LYS A 70 9.87 30.52 -11.09
C LYS A 70 10.88 31.65 -11.09
N LEU A 71 10.41 32.89 -11.13
CA LEU A 71 11.26 34.06 -10.96
C LEU A 71 11.48 34.32 -9.47
N ARG A 72 12.74 34.44 -9.06
CA ARG A 72 13.09 34.82 -7.69
C ARG A 72 13.14 36.35 -7.57
N ARG A 73 12.99 36.89 -6.35
CA ARG A 73 13.14 38.33 -6.07
C ARG A 73 14.51 38.89 -6.48
N SER A 74 15.53 38.05 -6.59
CA SER A 74 16.87 38.40 -7.07
C SER A 74 16.98 38.55 -8.60
N GLY A 75 15.90 38.37 -9.36
CA GLY A 75 15.90 38.35 -10.81
C GLY A 75 16.36 37.02 -11.43
N ALA A 76 16.88 36.09 -10.66
CA ALA A 76 17.25 34.76 -11.14
C ALA A 76 15.98 33.92 -11.41
N SER A 77 16.01 33.09 -12.45
CA SER A 77 14.93 32.13 -12.76
C SER A 77 15.36 30.71 -12.40
N LEU A 78 14.44 29.96 -11.82
CA LEU A 78 14.61 28.53 -11.53
C LEU A 78 13.53 27.74 -12.26
N MET A 79 13.91 26.63 -12.89
CA MET A 79 12.94 25.65 -13.39
C MET A 79 12.49 24.79 -12.22
N VAL A 80 11.19 24.65 -12.04
CA VAL A 80 10.58 23.87 -10.97
C VAL A 80 9.67 22.82 -11.59
N ASP A 81 9.84 21.58 -11.21
CA ASP A 81 8.92 20.48 -11.53
C ASP A 81 7.82 20.44 -10.46
N VAL A 82 6.58 20.27 -10.87
CA VAL A 82 5.39 20.25 -10.01
C VAL A 82 4.57 19.01 -10.30
N ASP A 83 4.44 18.14 -9.33
CA ASP A 83 3.53 17.01 -9.40
C ASP A 83 2.08 17.48 -9.20
N VAL A 84 1.18 16.99 -10.04
CA VAL A 84 -0.23 17.40 -10.06
C VAL A 84 -1.11 16.30 -9.48
N PHE A 85 -1.70 16.56 -8.32
CA PHE A 85 -2.60 15.63 -7.64
C PHE A 85 -4.06 16.03 -7.85
N PRO A 86 -4.95 15.14 -8.34
CA PRO A 86 -6.38 15.42 -8.43
C PRO A 86 -7.01 15.53 -7.03
N LEU A 87 -7.81 16.58 -6.81
CA LEU A 87 -8.58 16.81 -5.59
C LEU A 87 -10.06 16.95 -5.94
N ALA A 88 -10.87 15.93 -5.64
CA ALA A 88 -12.33 15.99 -5.80
C ALA A 88 -12.92 16.87 -4.69
N VAL A 89 -13.34 18.07 -5.04
CA VAL A 89 -13.80 19.08 -4.08
C VAL A 89 -15.18 18.74 -3.56
N ASN A 90 -15.30 18.58 -2.24
CA ASN A 90 -16.54 18.32 -1.53
C ASN A 90 -17.06 19.56 -0.80
N ASP A 91 -16.16 20.46 -0.40
CA ASP A 91 -16.50 21.67 0.33
C ASP A 91 -15.68 22.86 -0.13
N VAL A 92 -16.31 24.05 -0.11
CA VAL A 92 -15.70 25.33 -0.49
C VAL A 92 -15.84 26.29 0.69
N LEU A 93 -14.74 26.56 1.37
CA LEU A 93 -14.73 27.36 2.58
C LEU A 93 -15.14 28.82 2.29
N PRO A 94 -16.00 29.42 3.13
CA PRO A 94 -16.38 30.82 2.99
C PRO A 94 -15.25 31.78 3.34
N ALA A 95 -14.28 31.34 4.16
CA ALA A 95 -13.07 32.07 4.52
C ALA A 95 -11.87 31.14 4.51
N TRP A 96 -10.74 31.59 3.96
CA TRP A 96 -9.51 30.81 3.86
C TRP A 96 -8.27 31.71 4.01
N LYS A 97 -7.10 31.11 4.21
CA LYS A 97 -5.85 31.79 4.58
C LYS A 97 -5.42 32.89 3.60
N GLU A 98 -5.53 32.67 2.30
CA GLU A 98 -5.12 33.62 1.26
C GLU A 98 -6.31 34.38 0.64
N GLN A 99 -7.46 34.41 1.29
CA GLN A 99 -8.60 35.21 0.87
C GLN A 99 -8.21 36.69 0.80
N GLY A 100 -8.51 37.35 -0.33
CA GLY A 100 -8.11 38.72 -0.59
C GLY A 100 -6.69 38.89 -1.15
N GLN A 101 -5.88 37.87 -1.21
CA GLN A 101 -4.59 37.83 -1.91
C GLN A 101 -4.68 37.16 -3.30
N ARG A 102 -5.71 36.33 -3.48
CA ARG A 102 -5.97 35.57 -4.71
C ARG A 102 -7.46 35.59 -5.02
N ASP A 103 -7.77 35.68 -6.28
CA ASP A 103 -9.09 35.34 -6.79
C ASP A 103 -9.14 33.83 -7.07
N ARG A 104 -10.29 33.20 -6.85
CA ARG A 104 -10.55 31.80 -7.22
C ARG A 104 -11.78 31.69 -8.11
N ARG A 105 -11.76 30.77 -9.05
CA ARG A 105 -12.88 30.59 -9.97
C ARG A 105 -12.96 29.18 -10.50
N TRP A 106 -14.18 28.68 -10.67
CA TRP A 106 -14.46 27.46 -11.39
C TRP A 106 -14.47 27.71 -12.89
N PHE A 107 -13.78 26.87 -13.65
CA PHE A 107 -13.73 26.87 -15.12
C PHE A 107 -14.20 25.52 -15.61
N ALA A 108 -14.90 25.47 -16.76
CA ALA A 108 -15.05 24.21 -17.48
C ALA A 108 -13.66 23.66 -17.84
N LEU A 109 -13.51 22.33 -17.93
CA LEU A 109 -12.20 21.68 -18.13
C LEU A 109 -11.42 22.26 -19.33
N ALA A 110 -12.09 22.47 -20.47
CA ALA A 110 -11.46 23.03 -21.65
C ALA A 110 -11.01 24.48 -21.42
N ASP A 111 -11.86 25.30 -20.78
CA ASP A 111 -11.55 26.72 -20.48
C ASP A 111 -10.41 26.82 -19.44
N ALA A 112 -10.36 25.89 -18.45
CA ALA A 112 -9.27 25.81 -17.48
C ALA A 112 -7.93 25.52 -18.18
N ALA A 113 -7.92 24.58 -19.12
CA ALA A 113 -6.74 24.24 -19.90
C ALA A 113 -6.26 25.44 -20.75
N ASP A 114 -7.18 26.20 -21.30
CA ASP A 114 -6.82 27.39 -22.09
C ASP A 114 -6.43 28.62 -21.26
N ALA A 115 -6.82 28.66 -19.96
CA ALA A 115 -6.51 29.75 -19.04
C ALA A 115 -5.09 29.66 -18.43
N VAL A 116 -4.44 28.48 -18.46
CA VAL A 116 -3.09 28.31 -17.92
C VAL A 116 -2.02 28.49 -18.98
N ASP A 117 -0.87 29.04 -18.57
CA ASP A 117 0.22 29.35 -19.50
C ASP A 117 1.10 28.14 -19.79
N GLU A 118 1.25 27.18 -18.85
CA GLU A 118 2.15 26.05 -18.96
C GLU A 118 1.60 24.96 -19.90
N PRO A 119 2.32 24.64 -21.02
CA PRO A 119 1.82 23.66 -22.00
C PRO A 119 1.59 22.27 -21.40
N ASP A 120 2.54 21.80 -20.57
CA ASP A 120 2.45 20.46 -19.97
C ASP A 120 1.24 20.37 -19.02
N LEU A 121 0.94 21.44 -18.26
CA LEU A 121 -0.25 21.49 -17.38
C LEU A 121 -1.55 21.52 -18.20
N ARG A 122 -1.55 22.22 -19.33
CA ARG A 122 -2.67 22.23 -20.28
C ARG A 122 -2.96 20.84 -20.81
N ASP A 123 -1.92 20.10 -21.21
CA ASP A 123 -2.07 18.76 -21.74
C ASP A 123 -2.54 17.77 -20.67
N LEU A 124 -2.03 17.89 -19.43
CA LEU A 124 -2.53 17.14 -18.28
C LEU A 124 -4.02 17.39 -18.01
N MET A 125 -4.46 18.66 -18.06
CA MET A 125 -5.89 18.99 -17.92
C MET A 125 -6.72 18.40 -19.05
N ARG A 126 -6.29 18.52 -20.29
CA ARG A 126 -7.03 17.99 -21.46
C ARG A 126 -7.15 16.47 -21.45
N SER A 127 -6.15 15.76 -20.91
CA SER A 127 -6.16 14.31 -20.73
C SER A 127 -6.94 13.87 -19.47
N PHE A 128 -7.31 14.81 -18.61
CA PHE A 128 -8.02 14.52 -17.37
C PHE A 128 -9.45 14.07 -17.64
N ALA A 129 -9.74 12.79 -17.47
CA ALA A 129 -11.04 12.19 -17.65
C ALA A 129 -11.55 11.60 -16.32
N PRO A 130 -12.34 12.35 -15.54
CA PRO A 130 -12.89 11.87 -14.28
C PRO A 130 -14.09 10.90 -14.48
N SER A 131 -14.26 10.34 -15.66
CA SER A 131 -15.36 9.42 -15.99
C SER A 131 -15.41 8.18 -15.09
N GLU A 132 -14.28 7.77 -14.52
CA GLU A 132 -14.19 6.70 -13.52
C GLU A 132 -14.71 7.13 -12.14
N PHE A 133 -14.81 8.43 -11.87
CA PHE A 133 -15.42 8.99 -10.65
C PHE A 133 -16.95 9.01 -10.68
N ARG A 134 -17.58 8.91 -11.84
CA ARG A 134 -19.04 8.89 -12.00
C ARG A 134 -19.73 7.80 -11.20
N ALA A 135 -19.14 6.60 -11.15
CA ALA A 135 -19.69 5.46 -10.43
C ALA A 135 -19.65 5.63 -8.90
N ALA A 136 -18.71 6.42 -8.38
CA ALA A 136 -18.54 6.67 -6.95
C ALA A 136 -19.52 7.74 -6.42
N VAL A 137 -19.77 8.80 -7.21
CA VAL A 137 -20.66 9.90 -6.81
C VAL A 137 -22.16 9.53 -6.94
N SER A 138 -22.54 8.70 -7.92
CA SER A 138 -23.93 8.32 -8.15
C SER A 138 -24.54 7.35 -7.13
N ARG A 139 -23.73 6.71 -6.28
CA ARG A 139 -24.21 5.79 -5.23
C ARG A 139 -24.27 6.40 -3.83
N GLY A 140 -23.86 7.65 -3.66
CA GLY A 140 -23.77 8.36 -2.37
C GLY A 140 -24.90 9.38 -2.15
N GLY A 141 -26.07 9.21 -2.74
CA GLY A 141 -27.23 10.05 -2.46
C GLY A 141 -27.82 9.77 -1.10
N MET A 142 -27.97 10.83 -0.33
CA MET A 142 -28.79 11.07 0.87
C MET A 142 -28.10 11.16 2.24
N LEU A 143 -28.06 12.41 2.69
CA LEU A 143 -28.43 12.97 4.00
C LEU A 143 -27.47 12.84 5.19
N GLY A 144 -27.22 14.04 5.73
CA GLY A 144 -27.04 14.21 7.16
C GLY A 144 -26.20 15.41 7.57
N THR A 145 -26.87 16.55 7.67
CA THR A 145 -26.40 17.74 8.41
C THR A 145 -26.22 17.40 9.88
N VAL A 146 -25.01 17.45 10.43
CA VAL A 146 -24.77 17.66 11.86
C VAL A 146 -23.49 18.48 12.10
N ALA A 147 -23.66 19.44 12.97
CA ALA A 147 -22.79 20.52 13.36
C ALA A 147 -21.42 20.13 13.96
N GLN A 148 -20.49 21.06 13.70
CA GLN A 148 -19.27 21.43 14.44
C GLN A 148 -19.07 20.81 15.84
N ARG A 149 -17.90 20.17 16.01
CA ARG A 149 -17.06 20.34 17.19
C ARG A 149 -15.60 19.95 16.89
N SER A 150 -14.73 20.82 17.31
CA SER A 150 -13.27 20.89 17.27
C SER A 150 -12.52 19.60 17.59
N GLY A 151 -11.50 19.28 16.77
CA GLY A 151 -10.46 18.30 17.10
C GLY A 151 -9.68 17.82 15.87
N LEU A 152 -8.48 18.32 15.65
CA LEU A 152 -7.60 17.99 14.51
C LEU A 152 -7.21 16.48 14.38
N GLY A 153 -7.45 15.68 15.41
CA GLY A 153 -7.19 14.22 15.40
C GLY A 153 -8.31 13.36 14.82
N SER A 154 -9.50 13.93 14.55
CA SER A 154 -10.69 13.19 14.10
C SER A 154 -10.89 13.17 12.57
N MET A 155 -10.12 13.94 11.79
CA MET A 155 -10.39 14.10 10.35
C MET A 155 -9.97 12.90 9.52
N PHE A 156 -8.89 12.19 9.90
CA PHE A 156 -8.41 11.01 9.15
C PHE A 156 -9.35 9.79 9.27
N GLY A 157 -9.86 9.51 10.45
CA GLY A 157 -10.78 8.37 10.65
C GLY A 157 -12.16 8.57 9.99
N TRP A 158 -12.59 9.83 9.80
CA TRP A 158 -13.79 10.17 9.08
C TRP A 158 -13.58 10.04 7.56
N PHE A 159 -12.38 10.38 7.07
CA PHE A 159 -11.99 10.32 5.66
C PHE A 159 -12.00 8.90 5.11
N GLN A 160 -11.51 7.92 5.88
CA GLN A 160 -11.56 6.51 5.49
C GLN A 160 -12.99 5.95 5.42
N ARG A 161 -13.96 6.53 6.14
CA ARG A 161 -15.38 6.12 6.07
C ARG A 161 -16.15 6.72 4.89
N LEU A 162 -15.63 7.76 4.25
CA LEU A 162 -16.24 8.45 3.10
C LEU A 162 -15.64 8.02 1.76
N LEU A 163 -14.52 7.32 1.77
CA LEU A 163 -14.00 6.70 0.56
C LEU A 163 -15.07 5.72 0.04
N PRO A 164 -15.49 5.85 -1.26
CA PRO A 164 -16.23 4.76 -1.89
C PRO A 164 -15.38 3.51 -1.67
N ARG A 165 -16.00 2.35 -1.47
CA ARG A 165 -15.30 1.08 -1.34
C ARG A 165 -14.28 1.00 -2.48
N THR A 166 -13.11 1.54 -2.23
CA THR A 166 -11.91 1.42 -3.03
C THR A 166 -11.69 -0.06 -3.17
N GLY A 167 -11.74 -0.61 -4.34
CA GLY A 167 -11.63 -2.01 -4.68
C GLY A 167 -11.39 -2.92 -3.46
N ASN A 168 -11.75 -4.12 -3.52
CA ASN A 168 -11.61 -5.10 -2.42
C ASN A 168 -10.15 -5.39 -1.98
N PHE A 169 -9.26 -4.36 -1.96
CA PHE A 169 -7.85 -4.53 -1.61
C PHE A 169 -7.66 -5.14 -0.23
N PHE A 170 -8.37 -4.62 0.78
CA PHE A 170 -8.25 -5.13 2.14
C PHE A 170 -8.78 -6.56 2.24
N GLU A 171 -9.91 -6.86 1.59
CA GLU A 171 -10.43 -8.22 1.50
C GLU A 171 -9.44 -9.17 0.81
N LEU A 172 -8.74 -8.70 -0.21
CA LEU A 172 -7.71 -9.47 -0.92
C LEU A 172 -6.46 -9.68 -0.06
N PHE A 173 -6.00 -8.66 0.68
CA PHE A 173 -4.89 -8.81 1.62
C PHE A 173 -5.24 -9.80 2.75
N GLU A 174 -6.43 -9.69 3.32
CA GLU A 174 -6.92 -10.61 4.34
C GLU A 174 -7.04 -12.05 3.80
N ALA A 175 -7.56 -12.22 2.59
CA ALA A 175 -7.67 -13.52 1.95
C ALA A 175 -6.28 -14.11 1.64
N HIS A 176 -5.35 -13.30 1.13
CA HIS A 176 -3.98 -13.74 0.85
C HIS A 176 -3.28 -14.20 2.13
N ALA A 177 -3.30 -13.37 3.18
CA ALA A 177 -2.67 -13.71 4.46
C ALA A 177 -3.31 -14.95 5.13
N ALA A 178 -4.62 -15.16 4.96
CA ALA A 178 -5.28 -16.39 5.39
C ALA A 178 -4.80 -17.62 4.60
N THR A 179 -4.54 -17.46 3.30
CA THR A 179 -3.96 -18.52 2.44
C THR A 179 -2.52 -18.83 2.85
N VAL A 180 -1.71 -17.79 3.12
CA VAL A 180 -0.36 -17.94 3.68
C VAL A 180 -0.38 -18.67 5.02
N LEU A 181 -1.29 -18.35 5.93
CA LEU A 181 -1.43 -19.05 7.20
C LEU A 181 -1.78 -20.53 7.00
N ALA A 182 -2.69 -20.84 6.08
CA ALA A 182 -3.02 -22.23 5.76
C ALA A 182 -1.81 -23.01 5.18
N GLY A 183 -0.99 -22.35 4.34
CA GLY A 183 0.27 -22.88 3.83
C GLY A 183 1.29 -23.14 4.94
N ALA A 184 1.43 -22.20 5.88
CA ALA A 184 2.31 -22.33 7.04
C ALA A 184 1.89 -23.51 7.95
N GLU A 185 0.59 -23.67 8.20
CA GLU A 185 0.07 -24.82 8.96
C GLU A 185 0.27 -26.14 8.23
N ALA A 186 0.15 -26.18 6.89
CA ALA A 186 0.46 -27.36 6.09
C ALA A 186 1.97 -27.69 6.15
N THR A 187 2.84 -26.68 6.10
CA THR A 187 4.29 -26.83 6.26
C THR A 187 4.64 -27.41 7.66
N ALA A 188 3.99 -26.93 8.71
CA ALA A 188 4.19 -27.45 10.06
C ALA A 188 3.71 -28.91 10.19
N ARG A 189 2.61 -29.29 9.55
CA ARG A 189 2.16 -30.69 9.49
C ARG A 189 3.15 -31.56 8.73
N LEU A 190 3.65 -31.09 7.58
CA LEU A 190 4.65 -31.78 6.77
C LEU A 190 5.91 -32.13 7.59
N LEU A 191 6.43 -31.15 8.34
CA LEU A 191 7.62 -31.32 9.17
C LEU A 191 7.34 -32.07 10.49
N GLY A 192 6.08 -32.12 10.91
CA GLY A 192 5.64 -32.82 12.14
C GLY A 192 5.36 -34.32 11.93
N GLU A 193 5.03 -34.74 10.71
CA GLU A 193 4.69 -36.13 10.40
C GLU A 193 5.93 -36.97 10.04
N THR A 194 5.81 -38.27 10.32
CA THR A 194 6.75 -39.28 9.87
C THR A 194 5.98 -40.33 9.04
N GLY A 195 6.30 -40.44 7.75
CA GLY A 195 5.73 -41.50 6.89
C GLY A 195 4.90 -40.99 5.70
N ASP A 196 3.89 -41.76 5.28
CA ASP A 196 3.18 -41.59 3.99
C ASP A 196 2.29 -40.31 3.86
N GLY A 197 2.06 -39.59 4.95
CA GLY A 197 1.24 -38.33 4.97
C GLY A 197 1.91 -37.14 4.29
N ALA A 198 3.21 -37.14 4.11
CA ALA A 198 3.99 -36.02 3.56
C ALA A 198 3.48 -35.55 2.19
N LYS A 199 3.10 -36.47 1.30
CA LYS A 199 2.61 -36.14 -0.05
C LYS A 199 1.29 -35.37 -0.06
N GLU A 200 0.44 -35.57 0.95
CA GLU A 200 -0.81 -34.84 1.09
C GLU A 200 -0.54 -33.39 1.49
N HIS A 201 0.35 -33.18 2.46
CA HIS A 201 0.74 -31.83 2.90
C HIS A 201 1.51 -31.06 1.84
N ILE A 202 2.40 -31.72 1.10
CA ILE A 202 3.08 -31.11 -0.06
C ILE A 202 2.05 -30.62 -1.09
N ARG A 203 1.04 -31.43 -1.41
CA ARG A 203 -0.02 -31.06 -2.34
C ARG A 203 -0.84 -29.88 -1.81
N GLU A 204 -1.17 -29.89 -0.53
CA GLU A 204 -1.88 -28.79 0.12
C GLU A 204 -1.08 -27.48 0.03
N ILE A 205 0.24 -27.48 0.27
CA ILE A 205 1.10 -26.30 0.13
C ILE A 205 1.07 -25.77 -1.31
N ILE A 206 1.18 -26.64 -2.30
CA ILE A 206 1.10 -26.25 -3.72
C ILE A 206 -0.29 -25.65 -4.06
N GLU A 207 -1.37 -26.22 -3.53
CA GLU A 207 -2.72 -25.67 -3.73
C GLU A 207 -2.86 -24.28 -3.10
N ARG A 208 -2.28 -24.06 -1.92
CA ARG A 208 -2.29 -22.74 -1.26
C ARG A 208 -1.46 -21.70 -2.03
N GLU A 209 -0.32 -22.07 -2.57
CA GLU A 209 0.47 -21.16 -3.40
C GLU A 209 -0.31 -20.77 -4.67
N HIS A 210 -0.93 -21.70 -5.36
CA HIS A 210 -1.79 -21.36 -6.50
C HIS A 210 -2.96 -20.43 -6.13
N ASP A 211 -3.60 -20.64 -4.97
CA ASP A 211 -4.66 -19.77 -4.48
C ASP A 211 -4.12 -18.35 -4.19
N ALA A 212 -2.93 -18.23 -3.57
CA ALA A 212 -2.26 -16.97 -3.28
C ALA A 212 -1.88 -16.21 -4.55
N ASP A 213 -1.30 -16.89 -5.53
CA ASP A 213 -0.92 -16.40 -6.85
C ASP A 213 -2.16 -15.84 -7.63
N ASP A 214 -3.31 -16.49 -7.50
CA ASP A 214 -4.58 -15.99 -8.06
C ASP A 214 -5.02 -14.69 -7.37
N ILE A 215 -4.86 -14.57 -6.06
CA ILE A 215 -5.18 -13.36 -5.30
C ILE A 215 -4.20 -12.23 -5.65
N THR A 216 -2.90 -12.52 -5.71
CA THR A 216 -1.86 -11.56 -6.13
C THR A 216 -2.16 -10.97 -7.51
N ARG A 217 -2.53 -11.82 -8.48
CA ARG A 217 -2.96 -11.36 -9.80
C ARG A 217 -4.19 -10.46 -9.74
N GLN A 218 -5.17 -10.75 -8.87
CA GLN A 218 -6.35 -9.90 -8.68
C GLN A 218 -5.98 -8.55 -8.07
N VAL A 219 -5.08 -8.49 -7.08
CA VAL A 219 -4.57 -7.24 -6.50
C VAL A 219 -3.88 -6.40 -7.57
N LEU A 220 -2.93 -6.97 -8.32
CA LEU A 220 -2.20 -6.27 -9.37
C LEU A 220 -3.11 -5.77 -10.50
N GLN A 221 -4.14 -6.53 -10.87
CA GLN A 221 -5.16 -6.07 -11.82
C GLN A 221 -6.01 -4.93 -11.24
N SER A 222 -6.34 -5.01 -9.94
CA SER A 222 -7.10 -3.97 -9.25
C SER A 222 -6.31 -2.68 -9.14
N VAL A 223 -5.01 -2.75 -8.83
CA VAL A 223 -4.09 -1.59 -8.84
C VAL A 223 -4.08 -0.89 -10.20
N ARG A 224 -4.07 -1.65 -11.31
CA ARG A 224 -4.08 -1.08 -12.68
C ARG A 224 -5.42 -0.47 -13.06
N LYS A 225 -6.53 -1.01 -12.57
CA LYS A 225 -7.90 -0.60 -12.94
C LYS A 225 -8.49 0.43 -11.98
N THR A 226 -8.03 0.48 -10.73
CA THR A 226 -8.57 1.36 -9.70
C THR A 226 -7.83 2.69 -9.72
N PHE A 227 -8.57 3.77 -9.83
CA PHE A 227 -8.00 5.11 -9.85
C PHE A 227 -7.55 5.57 -8.46
N LEU A 228 -8.35 5.29 -7.43
CA LEU A 228 -8.05 5.58 -6.02
C LEU A 228 -7.72 4.28 -5.31
N THR A 229 -6.48 4.13 -4.92
CA THR A 229 -6.01 3.03 -4.07
C THR A 229 -5.96 3.48 -2.60
N PRO A 230 -6.14 2.58 -1.62
CA PRO A 230 -6.09 2.94 -0.20
C PRO A 230 -4.71 3.43 0.26
N PHE A 231 -3.66 2.99 -0.42
CA PHE A 231 -2.26 3.36 -0.21
C PHE A 231 -1.60 3.70 -1.54
N ASP A 232 -0.35 4.13 -1.50
CA ASP A 232 0.47 4.22 -2.71
C ASP A 232 0.48 2.88 -3.47
N ARG A 233 0.44 2.96 -4.80
CA ARG A 233 0.41 1.76 -5.66
C ARG A 233 1.67 0.91 -5.51
N GLY A 234 2.81 1.55 -5.27
CA GLY A 234 4.06 0.89 -4.98
C GLY A 234 3.98 0.11 -3.67
N ALA A 235 3.45 0.71 -2.61
CA ALA A 235 3.27 0.07 -1.31
C ALA A 235 2.30 -1.13 -1.39
N ILE A 236 1.17 -1.02 -2.12
CA ILE A 236 0.25 -2.14 -2.36
C ILE A 236 0.95 -3.29 -3.10
N THR A 237 1.72 -2.95 -4.15
CA THR A 237 2.42 -3.96 -4.95
C THR A 237 3.53 -4.62 -4.15
N ALA A 238 4.26 -3.86 -3.34
CA ALA A 238 5.30 -4.38 -2.48
C ALA A 238 4.73 -5.29 -1.39
N LEU A 239 3.68 -4.86 -0.67
CA LEU A 239 3.04 -5.66 0.37
C LEU A 239 2.51 -6.99 -0.17
N ILE A 240 1.79 -6.98 -1.31
CA ILE A 240 1.28 -8.23 -1.86
C ILE A 240 2.40 -9.12 -2.38
N GLY A 241 3.49 -8.55 -2.92
CA GLY A 241 4.68 -9.28 -3.34
C GLY A 241 5.36 -9.96 -2.15
N SER A 242 5.62 -9.24 -1.04
CA SER A 242 6.22 -9.84 0.15
C SER A 242 5.34 -10.94 0.77
N LEU A 243 4.01 -10.80 0.75
CA LEU A 243 3.09 -11.88 1.18
C LEU A 243 3.17 -13.09 0.25
N ASP A 244 3.30 -12.88 -1.05
CA ASP A 244 3.44 -13.93 -2.07
C ASP A 244 4.78 -14.69 -1.88
N ASP A 245 5.88 -13.95 -1.67
CA ASP A 245 7.20 -14.52 -1.43
C ASP A 245 7.21 -15.50 -0.23
N THR A 246 6.38 -15.27 0.80
CA THR A 246 6.29 -16.19 1.95
C THR A 246 5.76 -17.57 1.57
N ILE A 247 4.74 -17.63 0.72
CA ILE A 247 4.14 -18.92 0.31
C ILE A 247 4.97 -19.59 -0.78
N ASP A 248 5.62 -18.82 -1.64
CA ASP A 248 6.55 -19.31 -2.65
C ASP A 248 7.73 -20.05 -2.01
N GLU A 249 8.31 -19.50 -0.94
CA GLU A 249 9.38 -20.17 -0.20
C GLU A 249 8.88 -21.42 0.56
N MET A 250 7.61 -21.45 1.03
CA MET A 250 7.00 -22.68 1.56
C MET A 250 6.86 -23.75 0.48
N GLN A 251 6.43 -23.39 -0.72
CA GLN A 251 6.35 -24.31 -1.86
C GLN A 251 7.75 -24.82 -2.25
N ALA A 252 8.77 -23.94 -2.28
CA ALA A 252 10.15 -24.32 -2.56
C ALA A 252 10.70 -25.31 -1.51
N ALA A 253 10.38 -25.11 -0.22
CA ALA A 253 10.73 -26.04 0.85
C ALA A 253 10.06 -27.40 0.65
N ALA A 254 8.76 -27.43 0.34
CA ALA A 254 8.00 -28.64 0.08
C ALA A 254 8.53 -29.40 -1.15
N ALA A 255 8.87 -28.69 -2.22
CA ALA A 255 9.47 -29.26 -3.43
C ALA A 255 10.86 -29.87 -3.15
N ALA A 256 11.68 -29.22 -2.32
CA ALA A 256 12.98 -29.77 -1.91
C ALA A 256 12.82 -31.04 -1.04
N ILE A 257 11.85 -31.05 -0.14
CA ILE A 257 11.53 -32.24 0.70
C ILE A 257 11.11 -33.41 -0.19
N ASP A 258 10.24 -33.19 -1.16
CA ASP A 258 9.79 -34.23 -2.12
C ASP A 258 10.95 -34.72 -2.99
N LEU A 259 11.75 -33.78 -3.55
CA LEU A 259 12.88 -34.09 -4.42
C LEU A 259 13.93 -34.97 -3.75
N TYR A 260 14.23 -34.69 -2.47
CA TYR A 260 15.24 -35.40 -1.70
C TYR A 260 14.67 -36.62 -0.95
N GLU A 261 13.36 -36.88 -1.07
CA GLU A 261 12.64 -37.97 -0.40
C GLU A 261 12.88 -37.97 1.13
N ILE A 262 12.87 -36.77 1.76
CA ILE A 262 13.10 -36.64 3.19
C ILE A 262 11.83 -37.00 3.95
N THR A 263 11.96 -37.95 4.88
CA THR A 263 10.85 -38.46 5.71
C THR A 263 11.06 -38.29 7.21
N ASP A 264 12.22 -37.83 7.62
CA ASP A 264 12.57 -37.62 9.04
C ASP A 264 13.20 -36.24 9.22
N PHE A 265 12.60 -35.44 10.09
CA PHE A 265 12.96 -34.04 10.30
C PHE A 265 13.58 -33.85 11.69
N ALA A 266 14.64 -33.04 11.75
CA ALA A 266 15.28 -32.66 13.00
C ALA A 266 14.30 -31.86 13.89
N PRO A 267 14.42 -31.92 15.23
CA PRO A 267 13.61 -31.14 16.14
C PRO A 267 13.67 -29.63 15.81
N GLU A 268 14.84 -29.12 15.48
CA GLU A 268 15.05 -27.71 15.13
C GLU A 268 14.25 -27.27 13.89
N MET A 269 14.07 -28.17 12.91
CA MET A 269 13.22 -27.89 11.73
C MET A 269 11.74 -27.78 12.14
N ARG A 270 11.29 -28.58 13.09
CA ARG A 270 9.92 -28.52 13.62
C ARG A 270 9.70 -27.27 14.45
N ASP A 271 10.71 -26.82 15.20
CA ASP A 271 10.67 -25.57 15.94
C ASP A 271 10.60 -24.37 14.97
N MET A 272 11.36 -24.38 13.88
CA MET A 272 11.24 -23.38 12.81
C MET A 272 9.85 -23.40 12.16
N ALA A 273 9.28 -24.57 11.92
CA ALA A 273 7.91 -24.66 11.37
C ALA A 273 6.86 -24.04 12.32
N ALA A 274 7.00 -24.23 13.62
CA ALA A 274 6.12 -23.57 14.60
C ALA A 274 6.27 -22.03 14.57
N ILE A 275 7.49 -21.55 14.45
CA ILE A 275 7.81 -20.12 14.28
C ILE A 275 7.16 -19.55 13.00
N ILE A 276 7.24 -20.27 11.88
CA ILE A 276 6.62 -19.88 10.62
C ILE A 276 5.09 -19.73 10.77
N VAL A 277 4.43 -20.63 11.50
CA VAL A 277 2.99 -20.51 11.79
C VAL A 277 2.69 -19.29 12.65
N ASP A 278 3.53 -19.00 13.64
CA ASP A 278 3.35 -17.82 14.50
C ASP A 278 3.56 -16.52 13.72
N ALA A 279 4.54 -16.47 12.79
CA ALA A 279 4.76 -15.34 11.90
C ALA A 279 3.55 -15.14 10.95
N ALA A 280 3.04 -16.21 10.34
CA ALA A 280 1.87 -16.16 9.48
C ALA A 280 0.61 -15.66 10.22
N ARG A 281 0.43 -16.03 11.50
CA ARG A 281 -0.67 -15.51 12.34
C ARG A 281 -0.55 -14.01 12.57
N LEU A 282 0.66 -13.51 12.86
CA LEU A 282 0.89 -12.08 13.05
C LEU A 282 0.61 -11.30 11.77
N ALA A 283 1.08 -11.80 10.62
CA ALA A 283 0.78 -11.20 9.32
C ALA A 283 -0.73 -11.17 9.05
N ALA A 284 -1.45 -12.28 9.30
CA ALA A 284 -2.90 -12.34 9.15
C ALA A 284 -3.65 -11.41 10.11
N GLU A 285 -3.15 -11.19 11.34
CA GLU A 285 -3.70 -10.21 12.29
C GLU A 285 -3.49 -8.76 11.81
N ALA A 286 -2.36 -8.48 11.16
CA ALA A 286 -2.04 -7.13 10.69
C ALA A 286 -2.91 -6.67 9.52
N MET A 287 -3.29 -7.54 8.59
CA MET A 287 -3.99 -7.15 7.35
C MET A 287 -5.32 -6.39 7.59
N PRO A 288 -6.26 -6.84 8.44
CA PRO A 288 -7.49 -6.11 8.68
C PRO A 288 -7.28 -4.75 9.37
N LEU A 289 -6.16 -4.58 10.11
CA LEU A 289 -5.85 -3.34 10.81
C LEU A 289 -5.43 -2.21 9.85
N LEU A 290 -4.93 -2.55 8.68
CA LEU A 290 -4.59 -1.60 7.61
C LEU A 290 -5.79 -0.78 7.12
N ARG A 291 -7.03 -1.19 7.40
CA ARG A 291 -8.25 -0.43 7.05
C ARG A 291 -8.36 0.92 7.77
N ASP A 292 -7.75 1.07 8.93
CA ASP A 292 -7.77 2.29 9.74
C ASP A 292 -6.42 2.46 10.47
N ILE A 293 -5.40 2.87 9.72
CA ILE A 293 -4.03 3.02 10.23
C ILE A 293 -3.98 4.08 11.33
N GLY A 294 -4.72 5.19 11.18
CA GLY A 294 -4.74 6.26 12.18
C GLY A 294 -5.21 5.80 13.57
N ARG A 295 -6.03 4.74 13.62
CA ARG A 295 -6.50 4.13 14.87
C ARG A 295 -5.64 2.96 15.32
N ASN A 296 -5.08 2.23 14.38
CA ASN A 296 -4.43 0.94 14.63
C ASN A 296 -2.91 1.00 14.50
N GLY A 297 -2.30 2.18 14.22
CA GLY A 297 -0.87 2.29 13.94
C GLY A 297 0.02 1.74 15.04
N GLU A 298 -0.30 2.02 16.32
CA GLU A 298 0.42 1.46 17.47
C GLU A 298 0.36 -0.09 17.49
N ARG A 299 -0.83 -0.66 17.21
CA ARG A 299 -0.98 -2.12 17.18
C ARG A 299 -0.27 -2.76 16.00
N LEU A 300 -0.30 -2.11 14.82
CA LEU A 300 0.46 -2.57 13.65
C LEU A 300 1.95 -2.60 13.96
N HIS A 301 2.49 -1.55 14.53
CA HIS A 301 3.90 -1.50 14.95
C HIS A 301 4.26 -2.58 15.98
N GLU A 302 3.40 -2.86 16.96
CA GLU A 302 3.62 -3.99 17.89
C GLU A 302 3.71 -5.35 17.16
N LEU A 303 2.88 -5.55 16.11
CA LEU A 303 2.88 -6.79 15.35
C LEU A 303 4.14 -6.92 14.48
N THR A 304 4.56 -5.84 13.81
CA THR A 304 5.78 -5.83 12.99
C THR A 304 7.03 -6.02 13.85
N GLU A 305 7.13 -5.35 15.00
CA GLU A 305 8.22 -5.61 15.94
C GLU A 305 8.27 -7.07 16.44
N ARG A 306 7.11 -7.73 16.56
CA ARG A 306 7.08 -9.16 16.94
C ARG A 306 7.57 -10.04 15.80
N LEU A 307 7.23 -9.72 14.54
CA LEU A 307 7.73 -10.42 13.35
C LEU A 307 9.27 -10.35 13.27
N ILE A 308 9.84 -9.15 13.43
CA ILE A 308 11.30 -8.96 13.44
C ILE A 308 11.96 -9.75 14.58
N ARG A 309 11.35 -9.81 15.77
CA ARG A 309 11.90 -10.63 16.88
C ARG A 309 11.82 -12.13 16.61
N ILE A 310 10.83 -12.57 15.84
CA ILE A 310 10.66 -13.97 15.41
C ILE A 310 11.80 -14.38 14.48
N GLU A 311 12.18 -13.51 13.54
CA GLU A 311 13.31 -13.74 12.63
C GLU A 311 14.60 -13.97 13.41
N GLY A 312 15.01 -13.08 14.33
CA GLY A 312 16.22 -13.28 15.13
C GLY A 312 16.21 -14.59 15.98
N HIS A 313 15.03 -15.06 16.42
CA HIS A 313 14.92 -16.35 17.10
C HIS A 313 15.05 -17.54 16.14
N ALA A 314 14.49 -17.43 14.93
CA ALA A 314 14.62 -18.46 13.89
C ALA A 314 16.08 -18.64 13.46
N ASP A 315 16.83 -17.55 13.34
CA ASP A 315 18.27 -17.56 13.05
C ASP A 315 19.08 -18.34 14.09
N GLU A 316 18.78 -18.17 15.35
CA GLU A 316 19.44 -18.93 16.43
C GLU A 316 19.16 -20.44 16.29
N ILE A 317 17.92 -20.83 15.99
CA ILE A 317 17.51 -22.23 15.79
C ILE A 317 18.15 -22.81 14.53
N HIS A 318 18.15 -22.04 13.43
CA HIS A 318 18.79 -22.39 12.17
C HIS A 318 20.27 -22.69 12.37
N ALA A 319 21.01 -21.79 13.01
CA ALA A 319 22.43 -21.95 13.30
C ALA A 319 22.69 -23.19 14.20
N ALA A 320 21.86 -23.42 15.20
CA ALA A 320 21.96 -24.58 16.09
C ALA A 320 21.69 -25.89 15.33
N GLY A 321 20.67 -25.92 14.49
CA GLY A 321 20.29 -27.06 13.64
C GLY A 321 21.37 -27.43 12.63
N LEU A 322 21.93 -26.43 11.93
CA LEU A 322 23.04 -26.66 10.99
C LEU A 322 24.28 -27.22 11.69
N LYS A 323 24.62 -26.66 12.88
CA LYS A 323 25.76 -27.17 13.68
C LYS A 323 25.55 -28.61 14.10
N ARG A 324 24.35 -28.95 14.56
CA ARG A 324 23.99 -30.31 14.93
C ARG A 324 24.06 -31.28 13.73
N SER A 325 23.48 -30.89 12.61
CA SER A 325 23.52 -31.70 11.40
C SER A 325 24.93 -31.95 10.89
N LEU A 326 25.81 -30.93 10.92
CA LEU A 326 27.22 -31.07 10.56
C LEU A 326 27.95 -32.04 11.53
N GLN A 327 27.68 -32.00 12.82
CA GLN A 327 28.29 -32.89 13.81
C GLN A 327 27.89 -34.34 13.65
N LEU A 328 26.57 -34.57 13.34
CA LEU A 328 26.03 -35.92 13.22
C LEU A 328 26.39 -36.56 11.86
N TYR A 329 26.29 -35.80 10.78
CA TYR A 329 26.30 -36.35 9.44
C TYR A 329 27.46 -35.85 8.56
N GLY A 330 28.09 -34.71 8.89
CA GLY A 330 29.06 -34.08 8.00
C GLY A 330 30.23 -34.97 7.56
N ARG A 331 30.63 -35.99 8.35
CA ARG A 331 31.71 -36.95 8.02
C ARG A 331 31.19 -38.36 7.73
N THR A 332 30.01 -38.69 8.19
CA THR A 332 29.46 -40.08 8.13
C THR A 332 28.45 -40.25 7.03
N ASP A 333 27.66 -39.21 6.78
CA ASP A 333 26.61 -39.14 5.73
C ASP A 333 26.54 -37.70 5.18
N THR A 334 27.52 -37.36 4.37
CA THR A 334 27.62 -36.01 3.78
C THR A 334 26.42 -35.63 2.93
N LEU A 335 25.79 -36.64 2.27
CA LEU A 335 24.60 -36.38 1.46
C LEU A 335 23.43 -35.91 2.35
N ARG A 336 23.17 -36.59 3.45
CA ARG A 336 22.16 -36.18 4.44
C ARG A 336 22.43 -34.79 4.99
N PHE A 337 23.67 -34.47 5.34
CA PHE A 337 24.02 -33.13 5.78
C PHE A 337 23.71 -32.06 4.71
N VAL A 338 24.01 -32.34 3.43
CA VAL A 338 23.75 -31.38 2.34
C VAL A 338 22.25 -31.19 2.13
N THR A 339 21.46 -32.25 2.15
CA THR A 339 19.99 -32.17 2.01
C THR A 339 19.34 -31.49 3.20
N GLU A 340 19.72 -31.82 4.44
CA GLU A 340 19.22 -31.11 5.63
C GLU A 340 19.56 -29.62 5.61
N ARG A 341 20.78 -29.26 5.18
CA ARG A 341 21.20 -27.86 5.04
C ARG A 341 20.32 -27.10 4.04
N GLU A 342 19.94 -27.73 2.94
CA GLU A 342 19.07 -27.09 1.94
C GLU A 342 17.65 -26.86 2.49
N ILE A 343 17.11 -27.80 3.27
CA ILE A 343 15.81 -27.61 3.93
C ILE A 343 15.91 -26.46 4.97
N TYR A 344 16.94 -26.45 5.83
CA TYR A 344 17.14 -25.33 6.79
C TYR A 344 17.17 -23.98 6.09
N LYS A 345 17.86 -23.88 4.95
CA LYS A 345 17.94 -22.65 4.17
C LYS A 345 16.56 -22.20 3.63
N HIS A 346 15.70 -23.13 3.21
CA HIS A 346 14.34 -22.77 2.79
C HIS A 346 13.49 -22.32 3.99
N LEU A 347 13.62 -22.99 5.16
CA LEU A 347 12.88 -22.59 6.35
C LEU A 347 13.28 -21.20 6.85
N GLU A 348 14.56 -20.83 6.79
CA GLU A 348 15.05 -19.50 7.12
C GLU A 348 14.47 -18.47 6.14
N ARG A 349 14.53 -18.71 4.83
CA ARG A 349 13.96 -17.80 3.82
C ARG A 349 12.47 -17.53 3.98
N ILE A 350 11.69 -18.52 4.45
CA ILE A 350 10.29 -18.30 4.77
C ILE A 350 10.15 -17.24 5.87
N VAL A 351 11.00 -17.31 6.90
CA VAL A 351 10.95 -16.35 8.01
C VAL A 351 11.45 -14.98 7.59
N ASP A 352 12.51 -14.90 6.78
CA ASP A 352 13.00 -13.65 6.17
C ASP A 352 11.90 -12.96 5.33
N ALA A 353 11.14 -13.74 4.54
CA ALA A 353 10.04 -13.19 3.76
C ALA A 353 8.93 -12.59 4.66
N PHE A 354 8.71 -13.11 5.88
CA PHE A 354 7.82 -12.49 6.86
C PHE A 354 8.40 -11.20 7.46
N GLU A 355 9.72 -11.07 7.60
CA GLU A 355 10.35 -9.80 7.96
C GLU A 355 10.10 -8.75 6.86
N ASP A 356 10.24 -9.12 5.59
CA ASP A 356 9.89 -8.23 4.46
C ASP A 356 8.43 -7.78 4.52
N VAL A 357 7.49 -8.65 4.91
CA VAL A 357 6.08 -8.25 5.13
C VAL A 357 5.99 -7.21 6.27
N ALA A 358 6.73 -7.39 7.37
CA ALA A 358 6.75 -6.43 8.47
C ALA A 358 7.26 -5.07 8.01
N ASP A 359 8.33 -5.02 7.23
CA ASP A 359 8.92 -3.80 6.68
C ASP A 359 7.94 -3.07 5.76
N GLN A 360 7.19 -3.79 4.92
CA GLN A 360 6.16 -3.17 4.08
C GLN A 360 5.01 -2.60 4.90
N VAL A 361 4.56 -3.30 5.94
CA VAL A 361 3.50 -2.81 6.85
C VAL A 361 3.98 -1.56 7.60
N ASP A 362 5.19 -1.57 8.16
CA ASP A 362 5.77 -0.40 8.84
C ASP A 362 5.95 0.79 7.89
N GLY A 363 6.40 0.56 6.66
CA GLY A 363 6.45 1.59 5.63
C GLY A 363 5.10 2.25 5.37
N ILE A 364 4.03 1.44 5.24
CA ILE A 364 2.66 1.94 5.07
C ILE A 364 2.21 2.73 6.31
N VAL A 365 2.52 2.27 7.53
CA VAL A 365 2.17 2.98 8.77
C VAL A 365 2.88 4.33 8.84
N ILE A 366 4.18 4.39 8.55
CA ILE A 366 4.98 5.63 8.56
C ILE A 366 4.45 6.65 7.56
N ASP A 367 4.06 6.20 6.37
CA ASP A 367 3.54 7.09 5.32
C ASP A 367 2.14 7.65 5.65
N HIS A 368 1.44 7.07 6.64
CA HIS A 368 0.06 7.43 7.00
C HIS A 368 -0.09 7.92 8.46
N ALA A 369 1.00 7.94 9.24
CA ALA A 369 1.05 8.51 10.59
C ALA A 369 1.29 10.02 10.54
#